data_ac007dcfbb2abd73253a440ffffa7cd1
#
_entry.id   ac007dcfbb2abd73253a440ffffa7cd1
#
_cell.length_a   1.000
_cell.length_b   1.000
_cell.length_c   1.000
_cell.angle_alpha   90.00
_cell.angle_beta   90.00
_cell.angle_gamma   90.00
#
_symmetry.space_group_name_H-M   'P 1'
#
loop_
_entity.id
_entity.type
_entity.pdbx_description
1 polymer ?
#
loop_
_entity_poly.entity_id
_entity_poly.type
_entity_poly.pdbx_seq_one_letter_code
_entity_poly.pdbx_strand_id
1 'polypeptide(L)'
;MFEKLVAIEPVSLIPSAEEELHRYAKEVVLFRDVPGSDAEMVRRIGDADAVLLSYTSRMGKEVIAQCPNIRYIGMCCSLYSEESANVDIAYARTRGIQVLGIRDYGDRGVVEYVLHELTGLLHGFGMPMLRDEPVEITGLKVGIVGLGVSGRMIADALQFMGAEISYFARSAKPDAEAAGMTYKPLAQLLADSEVVFTCLNKHVLLLGENEFAQLGAGKGLLNTSIGPGFDSAALEKWLDLPGTRFFCDTRAAAGPVAEDFFSRENVRCANVSAGRTKQAFVLLSKKVLDNIRTALGE
;
A
#
# COMPACT_ATOMS: atom_id res chain seq x y z
N MET A 1 22.10 -22.70 4.34
CA MET A 1 21.95 -22.59 2.87
C MET A 1 20.77 -23.45 2.42
N PHE A 2 19.97 -22.98 1.47
CA PHE A 2 18.92 -23.75 0.80
C PHE A 2 19.52 -24.65 -0.29
N GLU A 3 18.85 -25.75 -0.60
CA GLU A 3 19.24 -26.58 -1.76
C GLU A 3 18.80 -25.89 -3.06
N LYS A 4 17.53 -25.42 -3.09
CA LYS A 4 16.95 -24.75 -4.24
C LYS A 4 15.99 -23.64 -3.84
N LEU A 5 16.22 -22.44 -4.36
CA LEU A 5 15.35 -21.28 -4.20
C LEU A 5 14.67 -20.97 -5.53
N VAL A 6 13.34 -20.85 -5.48
CA VAL A 6 12.54 -20.52 -6.67
C VAL A 6 11.73 -19.25 -6.42
N ALA A 7 11.90 -18.22 -7.26
CA ALA A 7 10.95 -17.14 -7.38
C ALA A 7 9.89 -17.53 -8.42
N ILE A 8 8.67 -17.82 -7.99
CA ILE A 8 7.60 -18.37 -8.85
C ILE A 8 7.00 -17.35 -9.81
N GLU A 9 7.31 -16.07 -9.60
CA GLU A 9 6.85 -14.91 -10.37
C GLU A 9 7.85 -13.76 -10.24
N PRO A 10 7.69 -12.62 -10.95
CA PRO A 10 8.53 -11.45 -10.76
C PRO A 10 8.42 -10.89 -9.34
N VAL A 11 9.53 -10.87 -8.60
CA VAL A 11 9.60 -10.48 -7.17
C VAL A 11 10.21 -9.10 -6.95
N SER A 12 10.45 -8.35 -8.03
CA SER A 12 10.95 -6.97 -8.00
C SER A 12 12.29 -6.76 -7.26
N LEU A 13 13.12 -7.79 -7.17
CA LEU A 13 14.50 -7.65 -6.70
C LEU A 13 15.32 -6.87 -7.72
N ILE A 14 16.27 -6.06 -7.23
CA ILE A 14 17.26 -5.43 -8.10
C ILE A 14 18.30 -6.49 -8.56
N PRO A 15 18.97 -6.29 -9.72
CA PRO A 15 19.89 -7.31 -10.27
C PRO A 15 20.97 -7.77 -9.29
N SER A 16 21.58 -6.87 -8.53
CA SER A 16 22.60 -7.24 -7.53
C SER A 16 22.05 -8.11 -6.39
N ALA A 17 20.77 -7.95 -6.03
CA ALA A 17 20.12 -8.79 -5.03
C ALA A 17 19.75 -10.17 -5.60
N GLU A 18 19.37 -10.25 -6.88
CA GLU A 18 19.17 -11.52 -7.57
C GLU A 18 20.47 -12.31 -7.62
N GLU A 19 21.60 -11.67 -7.92
CA GLU A 19 22.92 -12.30 -7.88
C GLU A 19 23.29 -12.76 -6.46
N GLU A 20 22.96 -11.98 -5.43
CA GLU A 20 23.25 -12.33 -4.04
C GLU A 20 22.47 -13.56 -3.56
N LEU A 21 21.33 -13.92 -4.17
CA LEU A 21 20.57 -15.13 -3.81
C LEU A 21 21.43 -16.41 -3.92
N HIS A 22 22.40 -16.45 -4.83
CA HIS A 22 23.32 -17.57 -5.00
C HIS A 22 24.25 -17.80 -3.79
N ARG A 23 24.32 -16.87 -2.84
CA ARG A 23 25.00 -17.07 -1.56
C ARG A 23 24.18 -17.88 -0.56
N TYR A 24 22.86 -17.92 -0.78
CA TYR A 24 21.89 -18.50 0.16
C TYR A 24 21.28 -19.82 -0.34
N ALA A 25 21.40 -20.11 -1.64
CA ALA A 25 20.90 -21.33 -2.26
C ALA A 25 21.90 -21.88 -3.29
N LYS A 26 21.99 -23.21 -3.39
CA LYS A 26 22.86 -23.88 -4.38
C LYS A 26 22.32 -23.72 -5.80
N GLU A 27 21.00 -23.78 -5.95
CA GLU A 27 20.28 -23.53 -7.19
C GLU A 27 19.31 -22.37 -7.00
N VAL A 28 19.28 -21.41 -7.94
CA VAL A 28 18.35 -20.28 -7.95
C VAL A 28 17.64 -20.25 -9.29
N VAL A 29 16.29 -20.28 -9.25
CA VAL A 29 15.43 -20.19 -10.43
C VAL A 29 14.50 -19.00 -10.29
N LEU A 30 14.49 -18.08 -11.27
CA LEU A 30 13.71 -16.86 -11.25
C LEU A 30 12.76 -16.82 -12.45
N PHE A 31 11.48 -17.06 -12.24
CA PHE A 31 10.45 -16.88 -13.27
C PHE A 31 10.17 -15.39 -13.48
N ARG A 32 9.96 -15.00 -14.74
CA ARG A 32 9.78 -13.59 -15.14
C ARG A 32 8.33 -13.24 -15.52
N ASP A 33 7.42 -14.20 -15.37
CA ASP A 33 5.99 -14.10 -15.62
C ASP A 33 5.20 -14.66 -14.44
N VAL A 34 3.93 -14.30 -14.35
CA VAL A 34 3.02 -14.77 -13.29
C VAL A 34 2.47 -16.15 -13.67
N PRO A 35 2.44 -17.14 -12.77
CA PRO A 35 1.86 -18.45 -13.06
C PRO A 35 0.35 -18.34 -13.33
N GLY A 36 -0.12 -19.02 -14.37
CA GLY A 36 -1.52 -18.99 -14.79
C GLY A 36 -2.47 -19.85 -13.94
N SER A 37 -1.93 -20.71 -13.05
CA SER A 37 -2.72 -21.63 -12.22
C SER A 37 -1.91 -22.18 -11.03
N ASP A 38 -2.62 -22.74 -10.04
CA ASP A 38 -2.02 -23.46 -8.91
C ASP A 38 -1.16 -24.64 -9.39
N ALA A 39 -1.60 -25.37 -10.41
CA ALA A 39 -0.85 -26.48 -10.98
C ALA A 39 0.48 -26.01 -11.61
N GLU A 40 0.48 -24.84 -12.24
CA GLU A 40 1.71 -24.23 -12.73
C GLU A 40 2.62 -23.77 -11.59
N MET A 41 2.05 -23.21 -10.54
CA MET A 41 2.78 -22.83 -9.33
C MET A 41 3.51 -24.02 -8.73
N VAL A 42 2.80 -25.14 -8.54
CA VAL A 42 3.37 -26.40 -8.05
C VAL A 42 4.51 -26.89 -8.95
N ARG A 43 4.31 -26.84 -10.26
CA ARG A 43 5.33 -27.25 -11.23
C ARG A 43 6.59 -26.36 -11.16
N ARG A 44 6.42 -25.02 -11.00
CA ARG A 44 7.54 -24.08 -10.86
C ARG A 44 8.32 -24.30 -9.57
N ILE A 45 7.63 -24.58 -8.47
CA ILE A 45 8.24 -24.88 -7.17
C ILE A 45 9.04 -26.20 -7.25
N GLY A 46 8.42 -27.27 -7.78
CA GLY A 46 9.06 -28.56 -7.94
C GLY A 46 9.60 -29.09 -6.61
N ASP A 47 10.91 -29.32 -6.57
CA ASP A 47 11.67 -29.83 -5.42
C ASP A 47 12.28 -28.74 -4.52
N ALA A 48 11.99 -27.46 -4.77
CA ALA A 48 12.56 -26.35 -4.03
C ALA A 48 12.22 -26.39 -2.53
N ASP A 49 13.19 -26.00 -1.70
CA ASP A 49 13.03 -25.86 -0.26
C ASP A 49 12.85 -24.40 0.19
N ALA A 50 13.07 -23.43 -0.72
CA ALA A 50 12.77 -22.02 -0.51
C ALA A 50 11.99 -21.44 -1.70
N VAL A 51 10.93 -20.67 -1.40
CA VAL A 51 10.07 -20.05 -2.42
C VAL A 51 9.98 -18.55 -2.16
N LEU A 52 10.13 -17.75 -3.22
CA LEU A 52 9.82 -16.33 -3.22
C LEU A 52 8.60 -16.06 -4.09
N LEU A 53 7.71 -15.19 -3.61
CA LEU A 53 6.57 -14.69 -4.38
C LEU A 53 6.30 -13.21 -4.07
N SER A 54 5.60 -12.54 -4.97
CA SER A 54 5.12 -11.18 -4.79
C SER A 54 3.64 -11.19 -4.38
N TYR A 55 2.91 -10.11 -4.66
CA TYR A 55 1.48 -9.95 -4.30
C TYR A 55 0.52 -10.46 -5.41
N THR A 56 1.05 -10.85 -6.56
CA THR A 56 0.26 -11.24 -7.75
C THR A 56 -0.28 -12.65 -7.67
N SER A 57 0.50 -13.57 -7.10
CA SER A 57 0.06 -14.97 -6.89
C SER A 57 -0.47 -15.18 -5.47
N ARG A 58 -1.42 -16.10 -5.32
CA ARG A 58 -1.91 -16.57 -4.03
C ARG A 58 -1.49 -18.02 -3.81
N MET A 59 -0.67 -18.28 -2.79
CA MET A 59 -0.21 -19.61 -2.42
C MET A 59 -1.07 -20.16 -1.27
N GLY A 60 -2.15 -20.87 -1.64
CA GLY A 60 -3.06 -21.50 -0.69
C GLY A 60 -2.55 -22.85 -0.18
N LYS A 61 -3.33 -23.42 0.74
CA LYS A 61 -3.09 -24.77 1.32
C LYS A 61 -2.86 -25.83 0.25
N GLU A 62 -3.63 -25.79 -0.84
CA GLU A 62 -3.61 -26.79 -1.91
C GLU A 62 -2.26 -26.81 -2.63
N VAL A 63 -1.63 -25.65 -2.84
CA VAL A 63 -0.30 -25.51 -3.43
C VAL A 63 0.76 -25.99 -2.45
N ILE A 64 0.71 -25.49 -1.20
CA ILE A 64 1.69 -25.84 -0.15
C ILE A 64 1.70 -27.35 0.12
N ALA A 65 0.51 -27.98 0.13
CA ALA A 65 0.39 -29.42 0.40
C ALA A 65 1.09 -30.30 -0.66
N GLN A 66 1.15 -29.84 -1.91
CA GLN A 66 1.78 -30.56 -3.01
C GLN A 66 3.30 -30.33 -3.10
N CYS A 67 3.86 -29.41 -2.29
CA CYS A 67 5.28 -29.05 -2.28
C CYS A 67 5.91 -29.44 -0.93
N PRO A 68 6.24 -30.72 -0.70
CA PRO A 68 6.62 -31.22 0.63
C PRO A 68 7.98 -30.73 1.12
N ASN A 69 8.85 -30.26 0.22
CA ASN A 69 10.23 -29.87 0.55
C ASN A 69 10.34 -28.44 1.07
N ILE A 70 9.30 -27.61 0.88
CA ILE A 70 9.35 -26.20 1.29
C ILE A 70 9.57 -26.12 2.81
N ARG A 71 10.56 -25.31 3.20
CA ARG A 71 10.83 -24.92 4.59
C ARG A 71 10.81 -23.40 4.79
N TYR A 72 10.89 -22.63 3.70
CA TYR A 72 10.83 -21.16 3.72
C TYR A 72 9.98 -20.60 2.58
N ILE A 73 9.11 -19.64 2.90
CA ILE A 73 8.38 -18.83 1.93
C ILE A 73 8.65 -17.37 2.22
N GLY A 74 9.30 -16.66 1.28
CA GLY A 74 9.57 -15.24 1.34
C GLY A 74 8.53 -14.45 0.53
N MET A 75 7.70 -13.66 1.21
CA MET A 75 6.80 -12.73 0.55
C MET A 75 7.55 -11.45 0.23
N CYS A 76 7.89 -11.22 -1.04
CA CYS A 76 8.53 -10.00 -1.54
C CYS A 76 7.51 -8.86 -1.70
N CYS A 77 6.58 -8.79 -0.79
CA CYS A 77 5.50 -7.80 -0.71
C CYS A 77 5.09 -7.57 0.74
N SER A 78 4.24 -6.55 0.95
CA SER A 78 3.83 -6.14 2.29
C SER A 78 3.03 -7.23 3.02
N LEU A 79 3.50 -7.58 4.21
CA LEU A 79 2.81 -8.49 5.15
C LEU A 79 2.53 -7.73 6.44
N TYR A 80 1.28 -7.33 6.66
CA TYR A 80 0.86 -6.62 7.88
C TYR A 80 0.20 -7.53 8.92
N SER A 81 -0.52 -8.56 8.46
CA SER A 81 -1.14 -9.59 9.30
C SER A 81 -1.34 -10.88 8.50
N GLU A 82 -1.63 -11.99 9.18
CA GLU A 82 -1.90 -13.28 8.52
C GLU A 82 -3.11 -13.20 7.59
N GLU A 83 -4.14 -12.45 7.95
CA GLU A 83 -5.36 -12.27 7.15
C GLU A 83 -5.11 -11.47 5.88
N SER A 84 -4.09 -10.59 5.89
CA SER A 84 -3.70 -9.80 4.72
C SER A 84 -2.74 -10.53 3.78
N ALA A 85 -2.25 -11.72 4.18
CA ALA A 85 -1.29 -12.48 3.41
C ALA A 85 -1.92 -13.12 2.17
N ASN A 86 -1.14 -13.22 1.10
CA ASN A 86 -1.45 -14.04 -0.07
C ASN A 86 -0.86 -15.46 0.02
N VAL A 87 -0.36 -15.83 1.19
CA VAL A 87 0.09 -17.18 1.57
C VAL A 87 -0.77 -17.69 2.71
N ASP A 88 -1.17 -18.95 2.70
CA ASP A 88 -1.82 -19.59 3.85
C ASP A 88 -0.80 -19.85 4.95
N ILE A 89 -0.54 -18.79 5.75
CA ILE A 89 0.45 -18.81 6.83
C ILE A 89 0.07 -19.82 7.92
N ALA A 90 -1.23 -19.94 8.23
CA ALA A 90 -1.70 -20.87 9.24
C ALA A 90 -1.38 -22.32 8.85
N TYR A 91 -1.66 -22.70 7.61
CA TYR A 91 -1.32 -24.01 7.10
C TYR A 91 0.20 -24.22 6.98
N ALA A 92 0.94 -23.23 6.46
CA ALA A 92 2.39 -23.30 6.37
C ALA A 92 3.04 -23.58 7.74
N ARG A 93 2.53 -22.93 8.81
CA ARG A 93 2.98 -23.16 10.19
C ARG A 93 2.77 -24.60 10.65
N THR A 94 1.65 -25.25 10.30
CA THR A 94 1.41 -26.67 10.64
C THR A 94 2.41 -27.61 9.96
N ARG A 95 3.04 -27.17 8.87
CA ARG A 95 4.06 -27.92 8.13
C ARG A 95 5.48 -27.57 8.56
N GLY A 96 5.65 -26.69 9.56
CA GLY A 96 6.97 -26.21 9.99
C GLY A 96 7.64 -25.26 8.99
N ILE A 97 6.88 -24.69 8.05
CA ILE A 97 7.36 -23.75 7.05
C ILE A 97 7.39 -22.35 7.65
N GLN A 98 8.55 -21.68 7.57
CA GLN A 98 8.70 -20.29 7.97
C GLN A 98 8.23 -19.38 6.84
N VAL A 99 7.28 -18.48 7.14
CA VAL A 99 6.79 -17.46 6.20
C VAL A 99 7.19 -16.08 6.69
N LEU A 100 7.97 -15.36 5.92
CA LEU A 100 8.39 -13.98 6.21
C LEU A 100 8.00 -13.06 5.07
N GLY A 101 7.46 -11.89 5.42
CA GLY A 101 7.16 -10.82 4.48
C GLY A 101 7.89 -9.54 4.84
N ILE A 102 7.73 -8.51 4.02
CA ILE A 102 8.38 -7.22 4.20
C ILE A 102 7.35 -6.13 4.48
N ARG A 103 7.82 -4.96 4.95
CA ARG A 103 6.98 -3.75 5.18
C ARG A 103 7.79 -2.51 4.90
N ASP A 104 7.11 -1.39 4.75
CA ASP A 104 7.69 -0.05 4.84
C ASP A 104 8.87 0.15 3.89
N TYR A 105 8.64 -0.07 2.60
CA TYR A 105 9.67 0.08 1.58
C TYR A 105 9.33 1.11 0.48
N GLY A 106 8.03 1.43 0.25
CA GLY A 106 7.57 2.34 -0.79
C GLY A 106 7.05 3.69 -0.28
N ASP A 107 7.05 3.94 1.03
CA ASP A 107 6.33 5.03 1.68
C ASP A 107 6.82 6.42 1.27
N ARG A 108 8.12 6.60 1.02
CA ARG A 108 8.69 7.91 0.63
C ARG A 108 8.14 8.39 -0.72
N GLY A 109 8.04 7.51 -1.71
CA GLY A 109 7.43 7.85 -3.00
C GLY A 109 5.96 8.25 -2.87
N VAL A 110 5.24 7.64 -1.91
CA VAL A 110 3.86 8.02 -1.60
C VAL A 110 3.78 9.44 -1.05
N VAL A 111 4.72 9.84 -0.18
CA VAL A 111 4.78 11.23 0.32
C VAL A 111 5.05 12.22 -0.81
N GLU A 112 5.98 11.91 -1.72
CA GLU A 112 6.28 12.76 -2.87
C GLU A 112 5.07 12.91 -3.80
N TYR A 113 4.33 11.83 -4.05
CA TYR A 113 3.06 11.85 -4.79
C TYR A 113 2.03 12.77 -4.12
N VAL A 114 1.85 12.63 -2.80
CA VAL A 114 0.93 13.46 -2.02
C VAL A 114 1.27 14.94 -2.13
N LEU A 115 2.55 15.29 -1.96
CA LEU A 115 3.00 16.69 -2.06
C LEU A 115 2.76 17.26 -3.45
N HIS A 116 3.03 16.48 -4.51
CA HIS A 116 2.77 16.87 -5.88
C HIS A 116 1.27 17.14 -6.13
N GLU A 117 0.41 16.19 -5.80
CA GLU A 117 -1.03 16.31 -6.07
C GLU A 117 -1.68 17.38 -5.19
N LEU A 118 -1.28 17.48 -3.92
CA LEU A 118 -1.83 18.49 -3.01
C LEU A 118 -1.43 19.92 -3.44
N THR A 119 -0.17 20.15 -3.78
CA THR A 119 0.26 21.48 -4.24
C THR A 119 -0.41 21.84 -5.57
N GLY A 120 -0.56 20.87 -6.48
CA GLY A 120 -1.32 21.07 -7.72
C GLY A 120 -2.78 21.45 -7.45
N LEU A 121 -3.44 20.77 -6.52
CA LEU A 121 -4.82 21.02 -6.12
C LEU A 121 -5.02 22.39 -5.48
N LEU A 122 -4.08 22.83 -4.65
CA LEU A 122 -4.20 24.09 -3.92
C LEU A 122 -3.87 25.32 -4.79
N HIS A 123 -2.96 25.19 -5.75
CA HIS A 123 -2.46 26.27 -6.58
C HIS A 123 -2.92 26.24 -8.04
N GLY A 124 -3.57 25.17 -8.48
CA GLY A 124 -3.98 25.00 -9.88
C GLY A 124 -2.83 24.65 -10.84
N PHE A 125 -1.75 24.05 -10.33
CA PHE A 125 -0.61 23.64 -11.17
C PHE A 125 -0.97 22.45 -12.07
N GLY A 126 -1.49 22.74 -13.26
CA GLY A 126 -1.86 21.73 -14.26
C GLY A 126 -3.15 20.95 -13.95
N MET A 127 -3.98 21.45 -13.01
CA MET A 127 -5.26 20.85 -12.65
C MET A 127 -6.24 21.92 -12.08
N PRO A 128 -7.55 21.63 -12.04
CA PRO A 128 -8.51 22.50 -11.38
C PRO A 128 -8.24 22.64 -9.89
N MET A 129 -8.30 23.86 -9.38
CA MET A 129 -8.11 24.16 -7.95
C MET A 129 -9.25 23.63 -7.08
N LEU A 130 -8.97 23.47 -5.78
CA LEU A 130 -9.95 23.16 -4.75
C LEU A 130 -10.80 24.39 -4.40
N ARG A 131 -10.22 25.58 -4.50
CA ARG A 131 -10.84 26.89 -4.16
C ARG A 131 -10.79 27.80 -5.38
N ASP A 132 -11.51 28.91 -5.32
CA ASP A 132 -11.53 29.90 -6.39
C ASP A 132 -10.19 30.66 -6.49
N GLU A 133 -9.45 30.74 -5.39
CA GLU A 133 -8.12 31.36 -5.31
C GLU A 133 -7.08 30.33 -4.83
N PRO A 134 -5.81 30.47 -5.24
CA PRO A 134 -4.71 29.65 -4.71
C PRO A 134 -4.58 29.80 -3.20
N VAL A 135 -4.39 28.69 -2.50
CA VAL A 135 -4.18 28.66 -1.05
C VAL A 135 -2.91 27.88 -0.73
N GLU A 136 -2.30 28.24 0.39
CA GLU A 136 -1.09 27.57 0.89
C GLU A 136 -1.45 26.31 1.70
N ILE A 137 -0.42 25.46 1.94
CA ILE A 137 -0.53 24.37 2.90
C ILE A 137 -0.57 24.91 4.34
N THR A 138 -0.02 26.10 4.58
CA THR A 138 -0.03 26.76 5.89
C THR A 138 -1.46 26.99 6.38
N GLY A 139 -1.79 26.39 7.54
CA GLY A 139 -3.12 26.47 8.14
C GLY A 139 -4.19 25.57 7.49
N LEU A 140 -3.84 24.79 6.45
CA LEU A 140 -4.75 23.84 5.84
C LEU A 140 -5.14 22.76 6.85
N LYS A 141 -6.43 22.50 7.02
CA LYS A 141 -6.94 21.43 7.88
C LYS A 141 -6.90 20.08 7.18
N VAL A 142 -5.95 19.27 7.58
CA VAL A 142 -5.69 17.95 6.97
C VAL A 142 -6.15 16.83 7.90
N GLY A 143 -6.91 15.89 7.35
CA GLY A 143 -7.34 14.66 8.01
C GLY A 143 -6.58 13.45 7.49
N ILE A 144 -5.93 12.71 8.38
CA ILE A 144 -5.24 11.45 8.07
C ILE A 144 -6.06 10.27 8.60
N VAL A 145 -6.67 9.50 7.71
CA VAL A 145 -7.40 8.28 8.04
C VAL A 145 -6.45 7.09 7.95
N GLY A 146 -5.92 6.67 9.12
CA GLY A 146 -4.89 5.64 9.21
C GLY A 146 -3.49 6.22 9.45
N LEU A 147 -3.06 6.32 10.73
CA LEU A 147 -1.73 6.80 11.11
C LEU A 147 -0.73 5.63 11.27
N GLY A 148 -0.53 4.87 10.18
CA GLY A 148 0.55 3.89 10.00
C GLY A 148 1.84 4.59 9.56
N VAL A 149 2.79 3.85 8.97
CA VAL A 149 4.07 4.42 8.50
C VAL A 149 3.84 5.49 7.44
N SER A 150 3.15 5.17 6.35
CA SER A 150 2.86 6.13 5.26
C SER A 150 2.05 7.33 5.78
N GLY A 151 0.97 7.09 6.53
CA GLY A 151 0.13 8.18 7.06
C GLY A 151 0.89 9.09 8.01
N ARG A 152 1.81 8.54 8.84
CA ARG A 152 2.67 9.34 9.71
C ARG A 152 3.65 10.18 8.89
N MET A 153 4.30 9.61 7.89
CA MET A 153 5.24 10.35 7.03
C MET A 153 4.55 11.48 6.25
N ILE A 154 3.33 11.25 5.77
CA ILE A 154 2.51 12.29 5.12
C ILE A 154 2.17 13.38 6.13
N ALA A 155 1.71 13.01 7.32
CA ALA A 155 1.38 13.96 8.39
C ALA A 155 2.59 14.82 8.79
N ASP A 156 3.75 14.21 9.01
CA ASP A 156 4.99 14.90 9.38
C ASP A 156 5.41 15.89 8.27
N ALA A 157 5.34 15.49 7.00
CA ALA A 157 5.71 16.34 5.87
C ALA A 157 4.76 17.55 5.73
N LEU A 158 3.46 17.33 5.83
CA LEU A 158 2.46 18.40 5.72
C LEU A 158 2.47 19.33 6.95
N GLN A 159 2.71 18.78 8.14
CA GLN A 159 2.88 19.58 9.37
C GLN A 159 4.13 20.46 9.27
N PHE A 160 5.24 19.94 8.74
CA PHE A 160 6.44 20.75 8.47
C PHE A 160 6.16 21.93 7.54
N MET A 161 5.21 21.76 6.59
CA MET A 161 4.76 22.83 5.68
C MET A 161 3.67 23.72 6.30
N GLY A 162 3.32 23.54 7.57
CA GLY A 162 2.39 24.40 8.31
C GLY A 162 0.94 23.94 8.32
N ALA A 163 0.60 22.73 7.84
CA ALA A 163 -0.76 22.21 7.93
C ALA A 163 -1.16 21.88 9.38
N GLU A 164 -2.46 22.00 9.67
CA GLU A 164 -3.09 21.55 10.91
C GLU A 164 -3.51 20.09 10.76
N ILE A 165 -2.78 19.16 11.42
CA ILE A 165 -2.99 17.74 11.26
C ILE A 165 -3.95 17.18 12.30
N SER A 166 -5.06 16.59 11.83
CA SER A 166 -5.91 15.69 12.61
C SER A 166 -5.77 14.27 12.07
N TYR A 167 -5.86 13.26 12.94
CA TYR A 167 -5.78 11.87 12.50
C TYR A 167 -6.83 10.98 13.16
N PHE A 168 -7.20 9.91 12.47
CA PHE A 168 -7.98 8.79 12.97
C PHE A 168 -7.15 7.51 12.89
N ALA A 169 -7.14 6.74 13.96
CA ALA A 169 -6.55 5.41 14.05
C ALA A 169 -7.36 4.57 15.04
N ARG A 170 -7.08 3.27 15.16
CA ARG A 170 -7.76 2.38 16.12
C ARG A 170 -7.66 2.85 17.58
N SER A 171 -6.62 3.63 17.88
CA SER A 171 -6.41 4.29 19.18
C SER A 171 -5.59 5.56 18.98
N ALA A 172 -5.70 6.49 19.92
CA ALA A 172 -4.83 7.65 19.99
C ALA A 172 -3.36 7.21 20.11
N LYS A 173 -2.44 8.01 19.56
CA LYS A 173 -1.01 7.76 19.53
C LYS A 173 -0.29 8.88 20.27
N PRO A 174 0.20 8.61 21.51
CA PRO A 174 0.81 9.65 22.35
C PRO A 174 2.00 10.37 21.68
N ASP A 175 2.78 9.67 20.86
CA ASP A 175 3.89 10.24 20.11
C ASP A 175 3.44 11.22 19.02
N ALA A 176 2.30 10.97 18.39
CA ALA A 176 1.71 11.87 17.39
C ALA A 176 1.11 13.11 18.07
N GLU A 177 0.43 12.93 19.21
CA GLU A 177 -0.13 14.05 19.99
C GLU A 177 0.99 14.92 20.57
N ALA A 178 2.06 14.32 21.07
CA ALA A 178 3.26 15.05 21.51
C ALA A 178 3.95 15.83 20.37
N ALA A 179 3.81 15.36 19.12
CA ALA A 179 4.26 16.08 17.93
C ALA A 179 3.26 17.15 17.44
N GLY A 180 2.15 17.40 18.15
CA GLY A 180 1.16 18.44 17.83
C GLY A 180 0.04 17.99 16.88
N MET A 181 -0.10 16.69 16.58
CA MET A 181 -1.22 16.15 15.81
C MET A 181 -2.41 15.87 16.74
N THR A 182 -3.63 16.02 16.25
CA THR A 182 -4.84 15.84 17.06
C THR A 182 -5.58 14.55 16.68
N TYR A 183 -5.76 13.63 17.64
CA TYR A 183 -6.65 12.48 17.47
C TYR A 183 -8.10 12.94 17.43
N LYS A 184 -8.87 12.47 16.43
CA LYS A 184 -10.30 12.71 16.32
C LYS A 184 -11.08 11.45 15.98
N PRO A 185 -12.32 11.28 16.48
CA PRO A 185 -13.27 10.34 15.93
C PRO A 185 -13.46 10.57 14.42
N LEU A 186 -13.68 9.50 13.65
CA LEU A 186 -13.71 9.56 12.18
C LEU A 186 -14.67 10.61 11.65
N ALA A 187 -15.92 10.64 12.15
CA ALA A 187 -16.94 11.59 11.72
C ALA A 187 -16.51 13.05 11.94
N GLN A 188 -15.90 13.35 13.08
CA GLN A 188 -15.41 14.69 13.39
C GLN A 188 -14.20 15.05 12.52
N LEU A 189 -13.26 14.12 12.30
CA LEU A 189 -12.14 14.34 11.40
C LEU A 189 -12.63 14.70 10.00
N LEU A 190 -13.57 13.92 9.44
CA LEU A 190 -14.12 14.15 8.11
C LEU A 190 -14.83 15.49 8.00
N ALA A 191 -15.63 15.88 9.02
CA ALA A 191 -16.34 17.16 9.04
C ALA A 191 -15.38 18.37 9.10
N ASP A 192 -14.32 18.29 9.92
CA ASP A 192 -13.41 19.40 10.20
C ASP A 192 -12.32 19.59 9.12
N SER A 193 -11.97 18.55 8.36
CA SER A 193 -10.87 18.59 7.39
C SER A 193 -11.29 19.19 6.06
N GLU A 194 -10.37 19.88 5.39
CA GLU A 194 -10.53 20.38 4.01
C GLU A 194 -9.99 19.37 2.99
N VAL A 195 -8.93 18.65 3.36
CA VAL A 195 -8.35 17.58 2.57
C VAL A 195 -8.16 16.35 3.47
N VAL A 196 -8.58 15.19 2.98
CA VAL A 196 -8.47 13.92 3.70
C VAL A 196 -7.58 12.94 2.92
N PHE A 197 -6.69 12.28 3.63
CA PHE A 197 -5.84 11.20 3.12
C PHE A 197 -6.26 9.88 3.72
N THR A 198 -6.53 8.88 2.88
CA THR A 198 -6.73 7.50 3.34
C THR A 198 -5.42 6.74 3.20
N CYS A 199 -4.89 6.25 4.35
CA CYS A 199 -3.62 5.54 4.48
C CYS A 199 -3.86 4.20 5.17
N LEU A 200 -4.75 3.39 4.60
CA LEU A 200 -5.27 2.17 5.21
C LEU A 200 -4.58 0.93 4.69
N ASN A 201 -4.59 -0.13 5.48
CA ASN A 201 -4.16 -1.45 5.04
C ASN A 201 -5.11 -2.00 3.96
N LYS A 202 -4.59 -2.87 3.12
CA LYS A 202 -5.38 -3.57 2.11
C LYS A 202 -6.62 -4.24 2.74
N HIS A 203 -7.76 -4.14 2.05
CA HIS A 203 -9.06 -4.69 2.47
C HIS A 203 -9.72 -4.03 3.68
N VAL A 204 -9.24 -2.87 4.13
CA VAL A 204 -9.91 -2.08 5.17
C VAL A 204 -10.79 -1.03 4.52
N LEU A 205 -12.10 -1.20 4.59
CA LEU A 205 -13.11 -0.23 4.12
C LEU A 205 -13.65 0.53 5.33
N LEU A 206 -13.44 1.83 5.36
CA LEU A 206 -13.90 2.68 6.48
C LEU A 206 -14.89 3.76 6.05
N LEU A 207 -14.85 4.23 4.80
CA LEU A 207 -15.72 5.31 4.34
C LEU A 207 -16.87 4.73 3.50
N GLY A 208 -18.06 4.71 4.09
CA GLY A 208 -19.31 4.41 3.41
C GLY A 208 -20.15 5.67 3.16
N GLU A 209 -21.43 5.50 2.85
CA GLU A 209 -22.34 6.62 2.58
C GLU A 209 -22.41 7.63 3.75
N ASN A 210 -22.43 7.14 4.99
CA ASN A 210 -22.48 8.00 6.17
C ASN A 210 -21.20 8.84 6.33
N GLU A 211 -20.05 8.25 6.11
CA GLU A 211 -18.76 8.93 6.19
C GLU A 211 -18.59 9.96 5.07
N PHE A 212 -19.03 9.66 3.85
CA PHE A 212 -19.07 10.64 2.76
C PHE A 212 -20.07 11.77 3.01
N ALA A 213 -21.19 11.51 3.68
CA ALA A 213 -22.11 12.57 4.12
C ALA A 213 -21.46 13.50 5.16
N GLN A 214 -20.63 12.96 6.07
CA GLN A 214 -19.86 13.77 7.03
C GLN A 214 -18.72 14.55 6.34
N LEU A 215 -18.06 13.95 5.34
CA LEU A 215 -17.04 14.63 4.55
C LEU A 215 -17.64 15.86 3.86
N GLY A 216 -18.80 15.71 3.20
CA GLY A 216 -19.54 16.82 2.60
C GLY A 216 -18.87 17.39 1.33
N ALA A 217 -19.40 18.54 0.87
CA ALA A 217 -18.96 19.21 -0.36
C ALA A 217 -17.67 20.03 -0.18
N GLY A 218 -17.04 20.42 -1.29
CA GLY A 218 -15.93 21.38 -1.33
C GLY A 218 -14.62 20.85 -0.74
N LYS A 219 -14.37 19.55 -0.76
CA LYS A 219 -13.22 18.92 -0.12
C LYS A 219 -12.43 18.02 -1.06
N GLY A 220 -11.16 17.78 -0.71
CA GLY A 220 -10.28 16.84 -1.40
C GLY A 220 -10.15 15.50 -0.67
N LEU A 221 -10.17 14.40 -1.39
CA LEU A 221 -9.86 13.06 -0.90
C LEU A 221 -8.72 12.47 -1.73
N LEU A 222 -7.61 12.16 -1.08
CA LEU A 222 -6.46 11.50 -1.71
C LEU A 222 -6.33 10.08 -1.12
N ASN A 223 -6.48 9.07 -1.97
CA ASN A 223 -6.27 7.68 -1.55
C ASN A 223 -4.83 7.25 -1.82
N THR A 224 -4.11 6.94 -0.75
CA THR A 224 -2.75 6.39 -0.79
C THR A 224 -2.69 4.94 -0.34
N SER A 225 -3.85 4.31 -0.12
CA SER A 225 -3.96 2.90 0.24
C SER A 225 -3.80 2.00 -0.99
N ILE A 226 -3.35 0.78 -0.77
CA ILE A 226 -3.40 -0.28 -1.80
C ILE A 226 -4.84 -0.77 -1.92
N GLY A 227 -5.57 -0.25 -2.88
CA GLY A 227 -7.01 -0.48 -3.04
C GLY A 227 -7.85 0.57 -2.32
N PRO A 228 -9.19 0.50 -2.45
CA PRO A 228 -10.08 1.50 -1.87
C PRO A 228 -10.14 1.37 -0.35
N GLY A 229 -10.07 2.51 0.35
CA GLY A 229 -10.39 2.60 1.77
C GLY A 229 -11.88 2.93 2.02
N PHE A 230 -12.69 2.85 0.98
CA PHE A 230 -14.06 3.34 0.90
C PHE A 230 -14.94 2.46 0.00
N ASP A 231 -16.26 2.59 0.14
CA ASP A 231 -17.24 2.07 -0.81
C ASP A 231 -17.19 2.90 -2.10
N SER A 232 -16.97 2.24 -3.24
CA SER A 232 -16.79 2.92 -4.53
C SER A 232 -18.07 3.60 -5.02
N ALA A 233 -19.24 3.04 -4.76
CA ALA A 233 -20.51 3.66 -5.14
C ALA A 233 -20.80 4.90 -4.29
N ALA A 234 -20.45 4.86 -3.00
CA ALA A 234 -20.54 6.03 -2.12
C ALA A 234 -19.56 7.14 -2.54
N LEU A 235 -18.35 6.79 -2.98
CA LEU A 235 -17.40 7.74 -3.56
C LEU A 235 -17.98 8.40 -4.82
N GLU A 236 -18.56 7.64 -5.74
CA GLU A 236 -19.15 8.19 -6.97
C GLU A 236 -20.27 9.20 -6.67
N LYS A 237 -21.17 8.87 -5.74
CA LYS A 237 -22.22 9.81 -5.27
C LYS A 237 -21.65 11.07 -4.62
N TRP A 238 -20.60 10.92 -3.82
CA TRP A 238 -19.95 12.07 -3.18
C TRP A 238 -19.31 13.00 -4.20
N LEU A 239 -18.77 12.47 -5.28
CA LEU A 239 -18.17 13.25 -6.37
C LEU A 239 -19.20 14.04 -7.19
N ASP A 240 -20.51 13.81 -7.02
CA ASP A 240 -21.58 14.63 -7.61
C ASP A 240 -21.80 15.93 -6.81
N LEU A 241 -21.25 16.04 -5.60
CA LEU A 241 -21.33 17.26 -4.80
C LEU A 241 -20.36 18.33 -5.34
N PRO A 242 -20.72 19.63 -5.26
CA PRO A 242 -19.89 20.69 -5.79
C PRO A 242 -18.55 20.81 -5.05
N GLY A 243 -17.48 21.10 -5.81
CA GLY A 243 -16.15 21.38 -5.28
C GLY A 243 -15.41 20.16 -4.70
N THR A 244 -15.95 18.95 -4.89
CA THR A 244 -15.25 17.72 -4.47
C THR A 244 -14.14 17.35 -5.45
N ARG A 245 -13.05 16.74 -4.94
CA ARG A 245 -11.94 16.27 -5.74
C ARG A 245 -11.43 14.94 -5.20
N PHE A 246 -11.15 13.98 -6.08
CA PHE A 246 -10.59 12.68 -5.74
C PHE A 246 -9.28 12.42 -6.49
N PHE A 247 -8.29 11.89 -5.76
CA PHE A 247 -6.97 11.56 -6.29
C PHE A 247 -6.56 10.14 -5.90
N CYS A 248 -5.98 9.42 -6.84
CA CYS A 248 -5.33 8.14 -6.58
C CYS A 248 -4.13 7.95 -7.52
N ASP A 249 -3.17 7.13 -7.09
CA ASP A 249 -1.97 6.84 -7.85
C ASP A 249 -2.23 5.81 -8.97
N THR A 250 -3.11 4.84 -8.71
CA THR A 250 -3.48 3.77 -9.64
C THR A 250 -4.99 3.59 -9.74
N ARG A 251 -5.47 3.07 -10.86
CA ARG A 251 -6.90 2.76 -11.03
C ARG A 251 -7.43 1.77 -9.98
N ALA A 252 -6.61 0.79 -9.61
CA ALA A 252 -6.97 -0.19 -8.58
C ALA A 252 -7.25 0.44 -7.21
N ALA A 253 -6.68 1.61 -6.93
CA ALA A 253 -6.90 2.34 -5.70
C ALA A 253 -8.31 2.96 -5.58
N ALA A 254 -9.02 3.13 -6.70
CA ALA A 254 -10.42 3.59 -6.70
C ALA A 254 -11.43 2.45 -6.47
N GLY A 255 -11.00 1.18 -6.64
CA GLY A 255 -11.88 0.02 -6.56
C GLY A 255 -12.74 -0.18 -7.79
N PRO A 256 -13.85 -0.93 -7.69
CA PRO A 256 -14.79 -1.15 -8.78
C PRO A 256 -15.66 0.10 -8.99
N VAL A 257 -15.31 0.92 -9.97
CA VAL A 257 -15.98 2.17 -10.35
C VAL A 257 -16.54 2.08 -11.76
N ALA A 258 -17.43 3.00 -12.13
CA ALA A 258 -17.99 3.11 -13.47
C ALA A 258 -16.89 3.30 -14.54
N GLU A 259 -17.16 2.91 -15.78
CA GLU A 259 -16.18 2.93 -16.89
C GLU A 259 -15.67 4.36 -17.17
N ASP A 260 -16.55 5.34 -17.05
CA ASP A 260 -16.28 6.77 -17.28
C ASP A 260 -15.72 7.51 -16.05
N PHE A 261 -15.60 6.84 -14.90
CA PHE A 261 -15.17 7.43 -13.64
C PHE A 261 -13.89 8.27 -13.76
N PHE A 262 -12.88 7.75 -14.44
CA PHE A 262 -11.60 8.44 -14.62
C PHE A 262 -11.63 9.54 -15.70
N SER A 263 -12.77 9.76 -16.36
CA SER A 263 -12.99 10.86 -17.29
C SER A 263 -13.63 12.08 -16.62
N ARG A 264 -14.02 11.97 -15.34
CA ARG A 264 -14.61 13.07 -14.57
C ARG A 264 -13.56 14.14 -14.32
N GLU A 265 -13.93 15.43 -14.44
CA GLU A 265 -13.01 16.56 -14.21
C GLU A 265 -12.52 16.67 -12.76
N ASN A 266 -13.29 16.13 -11.82
CA ASN A 266 -12.96 16.13 -10.39
C ASN A 266 -12.26 14.83 -9.91
N VAL A 267 -11.83 13.97 -10.86
CA VAL A 267 -11.08 12.73 -10.59
C VAL A 267 -9.72 12.79 -11.26
N ARG A 268 -8.67 12.55 -10.50
CA ARG A 268 -7.31 12.44 -11.04
C ARG A 268 -6.67 11.13 -10.62
N CYS A 269 -6.22 10.37 -11.62
CA CYS A 269 -5.45 9.15 -11.42
C CYS A 269 -4.12 9.26 -12.17
N ALA A 270 -3.01 9.18 -11.42
CA ALA A 270 -1.67 9.22 -12.02
C ALA A 270 -1.39 7.99 -12.91
N ASN A 271 -2.09 6.89 -12.65
CA ASN A 271 -1.92 5.58 -13.28
C ASN A 271 -0.48 5.03 -13.20
N VAL A 272 0.25 5.46 -12.17
CA VAL A 272 1.61 5.03 -11.83
C VAL A 272 1.68 4.87 -10.32
N SER A 273 2.03 3.68 -9.83
CA SER A 273 2.11 3.45 -8.39
C SER A 273 3.21 4.30 -7.75
N ALA A 274 2.81 5.15 -6.82
CA ALA A 274 3.68 6.08 -6.12
C ALA A 274 4.78 5.38 -5.30
N GLY A 275 4.49 4.19 -4.76
CA GLY A 275 5.43 3.39 -3.98
C GLY A 275 6.46 2.60 -4.81
N ARG A 276 6.40 2.63 -6.15
CA ARG A 276 7.27 1.85 -7.03
C ARG A 276 8.44 2.67 -7.56
N THR A 277 9.32 3.10 -6.67
CA THR A 277 10.53 3.86 -7.01
C THR A 277 11.78 2.97 -7.03
N LYS A 278 12.86 3.45 -7.64
CA LYS A 278 14.17 2.77 -7.62
C LYS A 278 14.61 2.50 -6.17
N GLN A 279 14.48 3.48 -5.30
CA GLN A 279 14.87 3.38 -3.89
C GLN A 279 13.98 2.39 -3.13
N ALA A 280 12.67 2.34 -3.43
CA ALA A 280 11.77 1.34 -2.87
C ALA A 280 12.23 -0.08 -3.21
N PHE A 281 12.64 -0.34 -4.46
CA PHE A 281 13.11 -1.67 -4.86
C PHE A 281 14.48 -2.03 -4.26
N VAL A 282 15.37 -1.06 -4.05
CA VAL A 282 16.60 -1.27 -3.28
C VAL A 282 16.29 -1.68 -1.85
N LEU A 283 15.37 -0.97 -1.18
CA LEU A 283 14.97 -1.28 0.19
C LEU A 283 14.19 -2.61 0.29
N LEU A 284 13.29 -2.89 -0.67
CA LEU A 284 12.60 -4.17 -0.80
C LEU A 284 13.63 -5.31 -0.87
N SER A 285 14.58 -5.20 -1.78
CA SER A 285 15.62 -6.22 -2.00
C SER A 285 16.43 -6.48 -0.72
N LYS A 286 16.86 -5.42 -0.05
CA LYS A 286 17.57 -5.54 1.23
C LYS A 286 16.73 -6.32 2.26
N LYS A 287 15.45 -5.93 2.44
CA LYS A 287 14.56 -6.59 3.42
C LYS A 287 14.30 -8.07 3.08
N VAL A 288 14.19 -8.40 1.79
CA VAL A 288 14.04 -9.80 1.35
C VAL A 288 15.30 -10.61 1.68
N LEU A 289 16.48 -10.07 1.41
CA LEU A 289 17.75 -10.73 1.74
C LEU A 289 17.93 -10.89 3.26
N ASP A 290 17.54 -9.87 4.05
CA ASP A 290 17.57 -9.95 5.51
C ASP A 290 16.61 -11.05 6.04
N ASN A 291 15.42 -11.21 5.42
CA ASN A 291 14.51 -12.30 5.76
C ASN A 291 15.09 -13.67 5.42
N ILE A 292 15.79 -13.80 4.29
CA ILE A 292 16.47 -15.05 3.89
C ILE A 292 17.56 -15.42 4.89
N ARG A 293 18.39 -14.46 5.35
CA ARG A 293 19.39 -14.66 6.41
C ARG A 293 18.73 -15.12 7.69
N THR A 294 17.67 -14.44 8.11
CA THR A 294 16.89 -14.82 9.30
C THR A 294 16.36 -16.26 9.20
N ALA A 295 15.86 -16.67 8.04
CA ALA A 295 15.37 -18.03 7.82
C ALA A 295 16.50 -19.08 7.85
N LEU A 296 17.73 -18.68 7.58
CA LEU A 296 18.93 -19.53 7.67
C LEU A 296 19.59 -19.53 9.06
N GLY A 297 19.10 -18.67 9.98
CA GLY A 297 19.67 -18.53 11.31
C GLY A 297 20.93 -17.67 11.36
N GLU A 298 21.10 -16.76 10.39
CA GLU A 298 22.23 -15.83 10.28
C GLU A 298 21.86 -14.43 10.78
#